data_9c76710f1f234a731383979d8e921508
#
_entry.id   9c76710f1f234a731383979d8e921508
#
_cell.length_a   1.000
_cell.length_b   1.000
_cell.length_c   1.000
_cell.angle_alpha   90.00
_cell.angle_beta   90.00
_cell.angle_gamma   90.00
#
_symmetry.space_group_name_H-M   'P 1'
#
loop_
_entity.id
_entity.type
_entity.pdbx_description
1 polymer ?
#
loop_
_entity_poly.entity_id
_entity_poly.type
_entity_poly.pdbx_seq_one_letter_code
_entity_poly.pdbx_strand_id
1 'polypeptide(L)' 'MECAILNYGVGSVDLVTVPDDINDVEVYLYDVLGYREDEIEFMIKEGKINVEDDRD' A
#
# COMPACT_ATOMS: atom_id res chain seq x y z
N MET A 1 0.12 10.01 -4.86
CA MET A 1 1.09 8.92 -4.93
C MET A 1 0.42 7.59 -4.73
N GLU A 2 0.98 6.53 -5.27
CA GLU A 2 0.43 5.20 -5.10
C GLU A 2 1.21 4.38 -4.11
N CYS A 3 0.50 3.49 -3.43
CA CYS A 3 1.07 2.57 -2.46
C CYS A 3 0.63 1.15 -2.80
N ALA A 4 1.58 0.23 -2.93
CA ALA A 4 1.31 -1.19 -3.08
C ALA A 4 1.54 -1.86 -1.73
N ILE A 5 0.53 -2.55 -1.24
CA ILE A 5 0.55 -3.17 0.08
C ILE A 5 0.46 -4.68 -0.08
N LEU A 6 1.44 -5.37 0.49
CA LEU A 6 1.39 -6.83 0.60
C LEU A 6 0.76 -7.15 1.96
N ASN A 7 -0.46 -7.64 1.94
CA ASN A 7 -1.20 -7.93 3.17
C ASN A 7 -1.13 -9.42 3.49
N TYR A 8 -0.23 -9.78 4.39
CA TYR A 8 -0.01 -11.17 4.77
C TYR A 8 -1.14 -11.73 5.62
N GLY A 9 -1.84 -10.86 6.36
CA GLY A 9 -2.95 -11.31 7.19
C GLY A 9 -4.14 -11.79 6.39
N VAL A 10 -4.35 -11.23 5.19
CA VAL A 10 -5.47 -11.57 4.31
C VAL A 10 -5.01 -12.36 3.08
N GLY A 11 -3.74 -12.22 2.71
CA GLY A 11 -3.21 -12.83 1.50
C GLY A 11 -3.55 -12.04 0.25
N SER A 12 -3.50 -10.71 0.32
CA SER A 12 -3.83 -9.85 -0.82
C SER A 12 -2.69 -8.90 -1.14
N VAL A 13 -2.73 -8.39 -2.37
CA VAL A 13 -1.91 -7.26 -2.80
C VAL A 13 -2.87 -6.11 -3.10
N ASP A 14 -2.74 -5.04 -2.34
CA ASP A 14 -3.65 -3.91 -2.43
C ASP A 14 -2.95 -2.71 -3.06
N LEU A 15 -3.59 -2.08 -4.03
CA LEU A 15 -3.13 -0.82 -4.58
C LEU A 15 -4.03 0.29 -4.06
N VAL A 16 -3.45 1.27 -3.40
CA VAL A 16 -4.21 2.38 -2.85
C VAL A 16 -3.59 3.70 -3.30
N THR A 17 -4.43 4.71 -3.44
CA THR A 17 -3.97 6.06 -3.72
C THR A 17 -3.85 6.81 -2.41
N VAL A 18 -2.67 7.35 -2.15
CA VAL A 18 -2.39 8.13 -0.94
C VAL A 18 -2.37 9.60 -1.34
N PRO A 19 -3.09 10.48 -0.62
CA PRO A 19 -3.04 11.91 -0.93
C PRO A 19 -1.63 12.48 -0.85
N ASP A 20 -1.30 13.40 -1.75
CA ASP A 20 0.06 13.95 -1.83
C ASP A 20 0.40 14.86 -0.66
N ASP A 21 -0.59 15.34 0.08
CA ASP A 21 -0.39 16.21 1.23
C ASP A 21 -0.22 15.45 2.55
N ILE A 22 -0.09 14.13 2.50
CA ILE A 22 0.14 13.32 3.69
C ILE A 22 1.60 13.42 4.11
N ASN A 23 1.83 13.73 5.38
CA ASN A 23 3.17 13.84 5.94
C ASN A 23 3.79 12.49 6.28
N ASP A 24 2.97 11.52 6.66
CA ASP A 24 3.46 10.21 7.09
C ASP A 24 2.53 9.14 6.52
N VAL A 25 3.07 8.39 5.53
CA VAL A 25 2.31 7.34 4.86
C VAL A 25 1.95 6.23 5.83
N GLU A 26 2.85 5.89 6.76
CA GLU A 26 2.58 4.82 7.72
C GLU A 26 1.39 5.15 8.60
N VAL A 27 1.32 6.39 9.10
CA VAL A 27 0.17 6.83 9.88
C VAL A 27 -1.12 6.73 9.05
N TYR A 28 -1.06 7.13 7.79
CA TYR A 28 -2.22 7.03 6.91
C TYR A 28 -2.68 5.58 6.75
N LEU A 29 -1.74 4.66 6.52
CA LEU A 29 -2.09 3.25 6.33
C LEU A 29 -2.68 2.64 7.59
N TYR A 30 -2.11 2.94 8.75
CA TYR A 30 -2.54 2.28 9.99
C TYR A 30 -3.74 2.97 10.63
N ASP A 31 -3.76 4.30 10.68
CA ASP A 31 -4.79 5.04 11.40
C ASP A 31 -6.02 5.34 10.53
N VAL A 32 -5.83 5.60 9.24
CA VAL A 32 -6.93 5.98 8.35
C VAL A 32 -7.49 4.75 7.64
N LEU A 33 -6.61 3.93 7.04
CA LEU A 33 -7.05 2.76 6.28
C LEU A 33 -7.20 1.50 7.13
N GLY A 34 -6.64 1.49 8.32
CA GLY A 34 -6.86 0.40 9.27
C GLY A 34 -5.99 -0.83 9.06
N TYR A 35 -4.88 -0.71 8.35
CA TYR A 35 -3.95 -1.82 8.21
C TYR A 35 -3.23 -2.07 9.53
N ARG A 36 -2.74 -3.31 9.70
CA ARG A 36 -1.95 -3.70 10.87
C ARG A 36 -0.49 -3.77 10.50
N GLU A 37 0.32 -3.05 11.25
CA GLU A 37 1.75 -2.91 10.98
C GLU A 37 2.46 -4.26 10.88
N ASP A 38 2.07 -5.21 11.73
CA ASP A 38 2.71 -6.53 11.80
C ASP A 38 2.23 -7.50 10.72
N GLU A 39 1.28 -7.09 9.86
CA GLU A 39 0.70 -7.96 8.84
C GLU A 39 0.98 -7.48 7.42
N ILE A 40 1.62 -6.34 7.24
CA ILE A 40 1.83 -5.78 5.90
C ILE A 40 3.28 -5.39 5.64
N GLU A 41 3.62 -5.39 4.37
CA GLU A 41 4.76 -4.68 3.80
C GLU A 41 4.22 -3.76 2.73
N PHE A 42 4.88 -2.64 2.47
CA PHE A 42 4.37 -1.72 1.47
C PHE A 42 5.51 -1.00 0.73
N MET A 43 5.15 -0.50 -0.45
CA MET A 43 6.04 0.29 -1.30
C MET A 43 5.26 1.50 -1.79
N ILE A 44 5.88 2.67 -1.77
CA ILE A 44 5.25 3.88 -2.27
C ILE A 44 5.98 4.38 -3.51
N LYS A 45 5.23 5.04 -4.39
CA LYS A 45 5.77 5.62 -5.61
C LYS A 45 4.99 6.86 -6.00
N GLU A 46 5.69 7.90 -6.43
CA GLU A 46 5.05 9.04 -7.07
C GLU A 46 4.59 8.59 -8.46
N GLY A 47 3.34 8.93 -8.82
CA GLY A 47 2.75 8.45 -10.05
C GLY A 47 2.18 7.06 -9.87
N LYS A 48 2.08 6.31 -10.95
CA LYS A 48 1.46 4.99 -10.93
C LYS A 48 2.47 3.88 -10.72
N ILE A 49 2.10 2.91 -9.91
CA ILE A 49 2.86 1.68 -9.74
C ILE A 49 2.57 0.78 -10.93
N ASN A 50 3.63 0.25 -11.53
CA ASN A 50 3.52 -0.68 -12.63
C ASN A 50 3.33 -2.09 -12.08
N VAL A 51 2.24 -2.75 -12.47
CA VAL A 51 1.96 -4.12 -12.06
C VAL A 51 2.30 -5.05 -13.22
N GLU A 52 3.26 -5.93 -12.99
CA GLU A 52 3.64 -6.95 -13.96
C GLU A 52 3.11 -8.28 -13.46
N ASP A 53 2.22 -8.89 -14.25
CA ASP A 53 1.58 -10.15 -13.91
C ASP A 53 1.88 -11.14 -15.04
N ASP A 54 2.77 -12.08 -14.76
CA ASP A 54 3.20 -13.09 -15.73
C ASP A 54 2.73 -14.50 -15.37
N ARG A 55 1.68 -14.58 -14.56
CA ARG A 55 1.09 -15.88 -14.21
C ARG A 55 0.42 -16.51 -15.42
N ASP A 56 0.47 -17.79 -15.46
CA ASP A 56 -0.25 -18.56 -16.49
C ASP A 56 -1.73 -18.71 -16.17
#